data_7da25871c751dce1cdb34723f07c3f63
#
_entry.id   7da25871c751dce1cdb34723f07c3f63
#
_cell.length_a   1.000
_cell.length_b   1.000
_cell.length_c   1.000
_cell.angle_alpha   90.00
_cell.angle_beta   90.00
_cell.angle_gamma   90.00
#
_symmetry.space_group_name_H-M   'P 1'
#
loop_
_entity.id
_entity.type
_entity.pdbx_description
1 polymer ?
#
loop_
_entity_poly.entity_id
_entity_poly.type
_entity_poly.pdbx_seq_one_letter_code
_entity_poly.pdbx_strand_id
1 'polypeptide(L)'
;MQTKFTEEQLRDPDNFANEKVFKKCVHCGMCNATCPTYNISGDELDGPRGRIYLIKDMLENNKPANKKVAKHIDRCLSCYACMTTCPSGVNYMHLIDHGRNHVEKTYKRPFLSRLIRNGLSYTLPNPNIFKILFLISLIFQPIKFILPKFIRNSLDLMPYKLPSKTLKTQKIYSAETKKIARVALLTGCVQRVISPEINESTIRLLNRHNCLLYTSPSPRDRG
;
A
#
# COMPACT_ATOMS: atom_id res chain seq x y z
N MET A 1 -6.54 -6.84 -24.76
CA MET A 1 -5.76 -8.09 -24.98
C MET A 1 -6.69 -9.27 -25.16
N GLN A 2 -6.29 -10.26 -25.98
CA GLN A 2 -6.98 -11.55 -26.03
C GLN A 2 -6.69 -12.33 -24.74
N THR A 3 -7.69 -13.06 -24.24
CA THR A 3 -7.62 -13.88 -23.04
C THR A 3 -7.90 -15.35 -23.39
N LYS A 4 -7.33 -16.26 -22.59
CA LYS A 4 -7.45 -17.73 -22.80
C LYS A 4 -7.95 -18.44 -21.55
N PHE A 5 -8.80 -17.76 -20.76
CA PHE A 5 -9.41 -18.39 -19.59
C PHE A 5 -10.38 -19.49 -20.00
N THR A 6 -10.37 -20.61 -19.29
CA THR A 6 -11.36 -21.67 -19.42
C THR A 6 -12.66 -21.28 -18.73
N GLU A 7 -13.77 -21.93 -19.10
CA GLU A 7 -15.07 -21.70 -18.44
C GLU A 7 -15.01 -22.01 -16.95
N GLU A 8 -14.24 -23.03 -16.57
CA GLU A 8 -14.03 -23.39 -15.17
C GLU A 8 -13.31 -22.26 -14.38
N GLN A 9 -12.26 -21.67 -14.98
CA GLN A 9 -11.56 -20.54 -14.36
C GLN A 9 -12.44 -19.29 -14.21
N LEU A 10 -13.37 -19.10 -15.14
CA LEU A 10 -14.30 -17.95 -15.13
C LEU A 10 -15.46 -18.11 -14.14
N ARG A 11 -15.64 -19.27 -13.51
CA ARG A 11 -16.56 -19.45 -12.39
C ARG A 11 -16.09 -18.71 -11.14
N ASP A 12 -14.79 -18.49 -11.02
CA ASP A 12 -14.24 -17.61 -9.97
C ASP A 12 -14.56 -16.14 -10.29
N PRO A 13 -15.29 -15.43 -9.39
CA PRO A 13 -15.66 -14.04 -9.60
C PRO A 13 -14.47 -13.11 -9.86
N ASP A 14 -13.33 -13.36 -9.20
CA ASP A 14 -12.11 -12.56 -9.36
C ASP A 14 -11.49 -12.76 -10.74
N ASN A 15 -11.43 -13.99 -11.25
CA ASN A 15 -10.95 -14.29 -12.59
C ASN A 15 -11.88 -13.70 -13.66
N PHE A 16 -13.19 -13.77 -13.46
CA PHE A 16 -14.17 -13.16 -14.36
C PHE A 16 -14.03 -11.63 -14.43
N ALA A 17 -13.81 -10.99 -13.28
CA ALA A 17 -13.56 -9.56 -13.23
C ALA A 17 -12.23 -9.20 -13.90
N ASN A 18 -11.16 -9.99 -13.65
CA ASN A 18 -9.86 -9.80 -14.29
C ASN A 18 -9.92 -9.95 -15.80
N GLU A 19 -10.64 -10.92 -16.31
CA GLU A 19 -10.81 -11.13 -17.76
C GLU A 19 -11.36 -9.87 -18.42
N LYS A 20 -12.39 -9.27 -17.84
CA LYS A 20 -12.97 -8.01 -18.35
C LYS A 20 -11.92 -6.88 -18.37
N VAL A 21 -11.09 -6.80 -17.33
CA VAL A 21 -10.03 -5.79 -17.23
C VAL A 21 -8.92 -6.04 -18.25
N PHE A 22 -8.50 -7.31 -18.46
CA PHE A 22 -7.51 -7.67 -19.49
C PHE A 22 -8.03 -7.32 -20.89
N LYS A 23 -9.29 -7.60 -21.21
CA LYS A 23 -9.91 -7.28 -22.51
C LYS A 23 -9.89 -5.78 -22.81
N LYS A 24 -10.00 -4.92 -21.79
CA LYS A 24 -9.88 -3.46 -21.95
C LYS A 24 -8.46 -3.00 -22.28
N CYS A 25 -7.44 -3.73 -21.87
CA CYS A 25 -6.05 -3.33 -22.07
C CYS A 25 -5.60 -3.54 -23.51
N VAL A 26 -5.24 -2.48 -24.22
CA VAL A 26 -4.71 -2.51 -25.58
C VAL A 26 -3.17 -2.57 -25.64
N HIS A 27 -2.51 -2.68 -24.48
CA HIS A 27 -1.05 -2.79 -24.35
C HIS A 27 -0.24 -1.63 -24.94
N CYS A 28 -0.81 -0.43 -25.04
CA CYS A 28 -0.14 0.74 -25.64
C CYS A 28 1.10 1.23 -24.85
N GLY A 29 1.18 0.95 -23.54
CA GLY A 29 2.32 1.35 -22.71
C GLY A 29 2.27 2.77 -22.14
N MET A 30 1.23 3.57 -22.39
CA MET A 30 1.10 4.94 -21.87
C MET A 30 1.18 4.98 -20.33
N CYS A 31 0.71 3.94 -19.66
CA CYS A 31 0.78 3.78 -18.20
C CYS A 31 2.22 3.69 -17.65
N ASN A 32 3.22 3.31 -18.48
CA ASN A 32 4.60 3.22 -18.04
C ASN A 32 5.21 4.60 -17.79
N ALA A 33 4.82 5.62 -18.56
CA ALA A 33 5.35 6.98 -18.43
C ALA A 33 5.13 7.58 -17.03
N THR A 34 4.02 7.24 -16.38
CA THR A 34 3.68 7.74 -15.04
C THR A 34 4.09 6.79 -13.91
N CYS A 35 4.65 5.63 -14.24
CA CYS A 35 5.02 4.63 -13.24
C CYS A 35 6.39 4.94 -12.62
N PRO A 36 6.48 5.25 -11.30
CA PRO A 36 7.76 5.59 -10.69
C PRO A 36 8.74 4.41 -10.68
N THR A 37 8.27 3.19 -10.53
CA THR A 37 9.15 2.01 -10.53
C THR A 37 9.71 1.69 -11.90
N TYR A 38 8.96 1.94 -12.98
CA TYR A 38 9.46 1.84 -14.34
C TYR A 38 10.49 2.93 -14.64
N ASN A 39 10.18 4.18 -14.28
CA ASN A 39 11.07 5.32 -14.55
C ASN A 39 12.44 5.19 -13.84
N ILE A 40 12.49 4.54 -12.68
CA ILE A 40 13.74 4.30 -11.94
C ILE A 40 14.51 3.10 -12.48
N SER A 41 13.81 1.99 -12.80
CA SER A 41 14.48 0.74 -13.17
C SER A 41 14.74 0.58 -14.67
N GLY A 42 13.93 1.21 -15.53
CA GLY A 42 13.91 0.95 -16.98
C GLY A 42 13.42 -0.44 -17.37
N ASP A 43 13.05 -1.29 -16.39
CA ASP A 43 12.60 -2.66 -16.62
C ASP A 43 11.09 -2.68 -16.92
N GLU A 44 10.73 -3.21 -18.09
CA GLU A 44 9.33 -3.30 -18.51
C GLU A 44 8.45 -4.07 -17.51
N LEU A 45 9.01 -5.08 -16.85
CA LEU A 45 8.29 -5.87 -15.83
C LEU A 45 8.05 -5.09 -14.53
N ASP A 46 8.78 -4.02 -14.29
CA ASP A 46 8.53 -3.08 -13.19
C ASP A 46 7.51 -1.99 -13.56
N GLY A 47 7.01 -2.00 -14.80
CA GLY A 47 5.92 -1.16 -15.30
C GLY A 47 4.54 -1.81 -15.15
N PRO A 48 3.44 -1.02 -15.23
CA PRO A 48 2.08 -1.56 -15.15
C PRO A 48 1.78 -2.51 -16.30
N ARG A 49 2.22 -2.20 -17.53
CA ARG A 49 2.02 -3.04 -18.70
C ARG A 49 2.65 -4.42 -18.52
N GLY A 50 3.91 -4.48 -18.10
CA GLY A 50 4.62 -5.74 -17.87
C GLY A 50 3.99 -6.54 -16.72
N ARG A 51 3.57 -5.88 -15.62
CA ARG A 51 2.86 -6.55 -14.53
C ARG A 51 1.51 -7.12 -14.95
N ILE A 52 0.74 -6.41 -15.79
CA ILE A 52 -0.51 -6.93 -16.36
C ILE A 52 -0.23 -8.22 -17.12
N TYR A 53 0.85 -8.26 -17.92
CA TYR A 53 1.24 -9.46 -18.65
C TYR A 53 1.62 -10.62 -17.71
N LEU A 54 2.41 -10.35 -16.67
CA LEU A 54 2.80 -11.36 -15.68
C LEU A 54 1.58 -11.95 -14.95
N ILE A 55 0.64 -11.08 -14.54
CA ILE A 55 -0.58 -11.52 -13.85
C ILE A 55 -1.44 -12.35 -14.80
N LYS A 56 -1.59 -11.91 -16.04
CA LYS A 56 -2.34 -12.64 -17.06
C LYS A 56 -1.76 -14.04 -17.28
N ASP A 57 -0.44 -14.16 -17.53
CA ASP A 57 0.21 -15.46 -17.76
C ASP A 57 0.05 -16.41 -16.57
N MET A 58 0.15 -15.85 -15.35
CA MET A 58 -0.01 -16.60 -14.10
C MET A 58 -1.42 -17.18 -13.95
N LEU A 59 -2.45 -16.35 -14.19
CA LEU A 59 -3.84 -16.74 -13.97
C LEU A 59 -4.37 -17.65 -15.10
N GLU A 60 -4.11 -17.33 -16.35
CA GLU A 60 -4.56 -18.15 -17.49
C GLU A 60 -3.96 -19.55 -17.49
N ASN A 61 -2.71 -19.69 -17.10
CA ASN A 61 -2.01 -20.96 -17.10
C ASN A 61 -2.05 -21.68 -15.73
N ASN A 62 -2.77 -21.11 -14.77
CA ASN A 62 -2.87 -21.64 -13.40
C ASN A 62 -1.51 -21.92 -12.74
N LYS A 63 -0.50 -21.07 -13.08
CA LYS A 63 0.88 -21.24 -12.64
C LYS A 63 1.10 -20.67 -11.24
N PRO A 64 1.85 -21.35 -10.37
CA PRO A 64 2.33 -20.76 -9.14
C PRO A 64 3.30 -19.61 -9.46
N ALA A 65 3.28 -18.59 -8.61
CA ALA A 65 4.21 -17.48 -8.76
C ALA A 65 5.66 -17.95 -8.51
N ASN A 66 6.57 -17.53 -9.37
CA ASN A 66 7.99 -17.75 -9.20
C ASN A 66 8.69 -16.52 -8.62
N LYS A 67 9.99 -16.63 -8.31
CA LYS A 67 10.80 -15.54 -7.74
C LYS A 67 10.79 -14.27 -8.61
N LYS A 68 10.80 -14.41 -9.96
CA LYS A 68 10.77 -13.29 -10.89
C LYS A 68 9.44 -12.55 -10.82
N VAL A 69 8.33 -13.26 -10.91
CA VAL A 69 6.97 -12.68 -10.79
C VAL A 69 6.79 -11.99 -9.45
N ALA A 70 7.11 -12.69 -8.34
CA ALA A 70 7.00 -12.12 -7.00
C ALA A 70 7.79 -10.83 -6.84
N LYS A 71 9.03 -10.76 -7.39
CA LYS A 71 9.87 -9.56 -7.36
C LYS A 71 9.19 -8.36 -8.01
N HIS A 72 8.63 -8.51 -9.21
CA HIS A 72 8.06 -7.39 -9.95
C HIS A 72 6.69 -6.98 -9.42
N ILE A 73 5.88 -7.92 -8.95
CA ILE A 73 4.59 -7.63 -8.30
C ILE A 73 4.80 -6.91 -6.96
N ASP A 74 5.77 -7.35 -6.13
CA ASP A 74 6.08 -6.73 -4.85
C ASP A 74 6.63 -5.30 -4.97
N ARG A 75 7.32 -4.99 -6.07
CA ARG A 75 7.86 -3.65 -6.34
C ARG A 75 6.79 -2.61 -6.69
N CYS A 76 5.56 -3.01 -6.98
CA CYS A 76 4.49 -2.06 -7.24
C CYS A 76 4.18 -1.25 -5.97
N LEU A 77 4.20 0.08 -6.08
CA LEU A 77 3.92 0.98 -4.95
C LEU A 77 2.42 1.19 -4.68
N SER A 78 1.54 0.64 -5.51
CA SER A 78 0.07 0.88 -5.43
C SER A 78 -0.31 2.37 -5.43
N CYS A 79 0.46 3.20 -6.12
CA CYS A 79 0.18 4.64 -6.24
C CYS A 79 -0.96 4.95 -7.23
N TYR A 80 -1.30 3.99 -8.09
CA TYR A 80 -2.37 4.03 -9.10
C TYR A 80 -2.31 5.19 -10.12
N ALA A 81 -1.19 5.90 -10.22
CA ALA A 81 -0.97 6.93 -11.23
C ALA A 81 -1.17 6.41 -12.66
N CYS A 82 -0.88 5.13 -12.89
CA CYS A 82 -1.11 4.47 -14.17
C CYS A 82 -2.59 4.36 -14.57
N MET A 83 -3.53 4.41 -13.61
CA MET A 83 -4.97 4.35 -13.91
C MET A 83 -5.47 5.65 -14.50
N THR A 84 -5.01 6.80 -13.99
CA THR A 84 -5.40 8.13 -14.50
C THR A 84 -4.86 8.40 -15.89
N THR A 85 -3.74 7.79 -16.25
CA THR A 85 -3.10 7.93 -17.58
C THR A 85 -3.66 6.97 -18.61
N CYS A 86 -4.42 5.95 -18.18
CA CYS A 86 -4.89 4.91 -19.10
C CYS A 86 -6.11 5.37 -19.92
N PRO A 87 -6.00 5.55 -21.26
CA PRO A 87 -7.14 5.98 -22.09
C PRO A 87 -8.24 4.91 -22.19
N SER A 88 -7.87 3.63 -22.00
CA SER A 88 -8.83 2.50 -22.04
C SER A 88 -9.52 2.24 -20.69
N GLY A 89 -9.24 3.02 -19.65
CA GLY A 89 -9.87 2.87 -18.34
C GLY A 89 -9.63 1.51 -17.69
N VAL A 90 -8.41 0.98 -17.76
CA VAL A 90 -8.03 -0.30 -17.15
C VAL A 90 -8.04 -0.16 -15.63
N ASN A 91 -8.84 -0.96 -14.93
CA ASN A 91 -8.82 -1.04 -13.46
C ASN A 91 -7.59 -1.85 -12.99
N TYR A 92 -6.44 -1.19 -12.98
CA TYR A 92 -5.18 -1.80 -12.58
C TYR A 92 -5.15 -2.18 -11.09
N MET A 93 -5.85 -1.44 -10.23
CA MET A 93 -5.95 -1.73 -8.80
C MET A 93 -6.44 -3.15 -8.55
N HIS A 94 -7.55 -3.54 -9.17
CA HIS A 94 -8.11 -4.87 -9.04
C HIS A 94 -7.13 -5.97 -9.51
N LEU A 95 -6.44 -5.74 -10.64
CA LEU A 95 -5.45 -6.70 -11.15
C LEU A 95 -4.28 -6.90 -10.20
N ILE A 96 -3.69 -5.81 -9.70
CA ILE A 96 -2.50 -5.92 -8.84
C ILE A 96 -2.84 -6.53 -7.47
N ASP A 97 -4.02 -6.25 -6.93
CA ASP A 97 -4.45 -6.80 -5.65
C ASP A 97 -4.72 -8.31 -5.76
N HIS A 98 -5.39 -8.75 -6.84
CA HIS A 98 -5.56 -10.18 -7.10
C HIS A 98 -4.22 -10.87 -7.40
N GLY A 99 -3.35 -10.24 -8.21
CA GLY A 99 -2.00 -10.75 -8.47
C GLY A 99 -1.18 -10.93 -7.20
N ARG A 100 -1.25 -9.99 -6.25
CA ARG A 100 -0.59 -10.12 -4.93
C ARG A 100 -1.16 -11.25 -4.09
N ASN A 101 -2.47 -11.39 -4.06
CA ASN A 101 -3.14 -12.48 -3.36
C ASN A 101 -2.68 -13.85 -3.91
N HIS A 102 -2.61 -13.99 -5.23
CA HIS A 102 -2.12 -15.20 -5.88
C HIS A 102 -0.64 -15.47 -5.55
N VAL A 103 0.21 -14.44 -5.60
CA VAL A 103 1.63 -14.55 -5.20
C VAL A 103 1.75 -14.98 -3.74
N GLU A 104 0.98 -14.41 -2.82
CA GLU A 104 1.06 -14.75 -1.40
C GLU A 104 0.61 -16.20 -1.12
N LYS A 105 -0.38 -16.69 -1.86
CA LYS A 105 -0.87 -18.07 -1.75
C LYS A 105 0.08 -19.12 -2.35
N THR A 106 0.79 -18.76 -3.43
CA THR A 106 1.53 -19.76 -4.23
C THR A 106 3.05 -19.66 -4.12
N TYR A 107 3.61 -18.50 -3.76
CA TYR A 107 5.06 -18.30 -3.67
C TYR A 107 5.58 -18.46 -2.25
N LYS A 108 6.46 -19.43 -2.06
CA LYS A 108 7.16 -19.63 -0.77
C LYS A 108 8.33 -18.63 -0.65
N ARG A 109 8.14 -17.61 0.16
CA ARG A 109 9.15 -16.58 0.41
C ARG A 109 10.33 -17.12 1.23
N PRO A 110 11.57 -16.62 1.01
CA PRO A 110 12.70 -16.91 1.87
C PRO A 110 12.42 -16.58 3.33
N PHE A 111 13.02 -17.34 4.25
CA PHE A 111 12.78 -17.20 5.70
C PHE A 111 12.95 -15.78 6.22
N LEU A 112 14.06 -15.10 5.86
CA LEU A 112 14.32 -13.73 6.29
C LEU A 112 13.25 -12.73 5.80
N SER A 113 12.79 -12.87 4.54
CA SER A 113 11.73 -12.02 4.01
C SER A 113 10.41 -12.24 4.74
N ARG A 114 10.10 -13.49 5.10
CA ARG A 114 8.91 -13.84 5.88
C ARG A 114 8.99 -13.25 7.29
N LEU A 115 10.12 -13.39 7.95
CA LEU A 115 10.35 -12.82 9.29
C LEU A 115 10.15 -11.31 9.31
N ILE A 116 10.77 -10.59 8.36
CA ILE A 116 10.63 -9.12 8.25
C ILE A 116 9.16 -8.73 7.99
N ARG A 117 8.47 -9.41 7.08
CA ARG A 117 7.06 -9.12 6.77
C ARG A 117 6.15 -9.36 7.98
N ASN A 118 6.34 -10.47 8.68
CA ASN A 118 5.57 -10.77 9.90
C ASN A 118 5.88 -9.76 11.02
N GLY A 119 7.15 -9.38 11.18
CA GLY A 119 7.54 -8.33 12.11
C GLY A 119 6.86 -7.00 11.79
N LEU A 120 6.88 -6.57 10.53
CA LEU A 120 6.23 -5.33 10.09
C LEU A 120 4.69 -5.39 10.23
N SER A 121 4.07 -6.52 9.90
CA SER A 121 2.61 -6.69 10.03
C SER A 121 2.13 -6.63 11.48
N TYR A 122 2.98 -7.00 12.43
CA TYR A 122 2.69 -6.91 13.87
C TYR A 122 3.00 -5.52 14.44
N THR A 123 4.11 -4.90 14.02
CA THR A 123 4.60 -3.65 14.61
C THR A 123 3.89 -2.41 14.08
N LEU A 124 3.64 -2.34 12.76
CA LEU A 124 3.06 -1.14 12.14
C LEU A 124 1.62 -0.82 12.61
N PRO A 125 0.72 -1.80 12.82
CA PRO A 125 -0.62 -1.52 13.35
C PRO A 125 -0.62 -1.07 14.80
N ASN A 126 0.40 -1.46 15.59
CA ASN A 126 0.47 -1.19 17.01
C ASN A 126 1.25 0.10 17.31
N PRO A 127 0.60 1.25 17.56
CA PRO A 127 1.28 2.53 17.72
C PRO A 127 2.24 2.56 18.92
N ASN A 128 1.96 1.80 19.98
CA ASN A 128 2.83 1.72 21.16
C ASN A 128 4.14 0.98 20.84
N ILE A 129 4.04 -0.17 20.17
CA ILE A 129 5.21 -0.95 19.75
C ILE A 129 6.02 -0.16 18.71
N PHE A 130 5.32 0.44 17.76
CA PHE A 130 5.96 1.29 16.75
C PHE A 130 6.69 2.48 17.39
N LYS A 131 6.12 3.12 18.42
CA LYS A 131 6.76 4.20 19.16
C LYS A 131 8.04 3.74 19.87
N ILE A 132 8.02 2.56 20.48
CA ILE A 132 9.22 1.98 21.13
C ILE A 132 10.30 1.73 20.08
N LEU A 133 9.97 1.10 18.96
CA LEU A 133 10.93 0.86 17.88
C LEU A 133 11.45 2.18 17.29
N PHE A 134 10.61 3.19 17.20
CA PHE A 134 11.02 4.51 16.76
C PHE A 134 12.03 5.14 17.74
N LEU A 135 11.80 5.05 19.05
CA LEU A 135 12.75 5.52 20.07
C LEU A 135 14.08 4.78 19.98
N ILE A 136 14.04 3.46 19.82
CA ILE A 136 15.25 2.65 19.59
C ILE A 136 15.99 3.11 18.33
N SER A 137 15.27 3.41 17.25
CA SER A 137 15.86 3.87 15.99
C SER A 137 16.63 5.20 16.16
N LEU A 138 16.16 6.10 17.03
CA LEU A 138 16.88 7.36 17.33
C LEU A 138 18.24 7.12 17.97
N ILE A 139 18.37 6.08 18.79
CA ILE A 139 19.67 5.70 19.43
C ILE A 139 20.66 5.23 18.37
N PHE A 140 20.20 4.54 17.34
CA PHE A 140 21.02 4.03 16.24
C PHE A 140 21.32 5.06 15.13
N GLN A 141 20.67 6.22 15.12
CA GLN A 141 20.88 7.29 14.14
C GLN A 141 22.37 7.72 14.04
N PRO A 142 23.09 8.02 15.15
CA PRO A 142 24.48 8.47 15.05
C PRO A 142 25.44 7.43 14.50
N ILE A 143 25.16 6.14 14.68
CA ILE A 143 26.00 5.02 14.25
C ILE A 143 25.51 4.35 12.96
N LYS A 144 24.55 4.97 12.26
CA LYS A 144 23.95 4.41 11.04
C LYS A 144 24.95 4.05 9.94
N PHE A 145 26.12 4.71 9.93
CA PHE A 145 27.18 4.45 8.91
C PHE A 145 27.80 3.06 9.02
N ILE A 146 27.79 2.44 10.21
CA ILE A 146 28.33 1.11 10.47
C ILE A 146 27.32 0.03 10.10
N LEU A 147 26.01 0.39 9.99
CA LEU A 147 24.94 -0.57 9.77
C LEU A 147 24.81 -0.98 8.30
N PRO A 148 24.33 -2.19 8.01
CA PRO A 148 24.06 -2.65 6.65
C PRO A 148 23.16 -1.67 5.89
N LYS A 149 23.38 -1.54 4.58
CA LYS A 149 22.69 -0.58 3.69
C LYS A 149 21.16 -0.61 3.83
N PHE A 150 20.57 -1.80 4.02
CA PHE A 150 19.13 -1.96 4.22
C PHE A 150 18.63 -1.25 5.50
N ILE A 151 19.32 -1.42 6.63
CA ILE A 151 18.95 -0.78 7.91
C ILE A 151 19.19 0.73 7.83
N ARG A 152 20.31 1.15 7.25
CA ARG A 152 20.63 2.56 7.05
C ARG A 152 19.55 3.28 6.25
N ASN A 153 19.11 2.72 5.12
CA ASN A 153 18.05 3.31 4.31
C ASN A 153 16.71 3.42 5.08
N SER A 154 16.41 2.44 5.95
CA SER A 154 15.22 2.48 6.79
C SER A 154 15.32 3.56 7.87
N LEU A 155 16.52 3.78 8.46
CA LEU A 155 16.76 4.85 9.41
C LEU A 155 16.71 6.24 8.76
N ASP A 156 17.14 6.37 7.51
CA ASP A 156 17.10 7.63 6.76
C ASP A 156 15.64 8.10 6.47
N LEU A 157 14.68 7.17 6.46
CA LEU A 157 13.26 7.48 6.33
C LEU A 157 12.61 7.93 7.65
N MET A 158 13.27 7.72 8.79
CA MET A 158 12.72 8.09 10.10
C MET A 158 13.07 9.54 10.44
N PRO A 159 12.13 10.34 10.97
CA PRO A 159 12.42 11.68 11.42
C PRO A 159 13.41 11.68 12.59
N TYR A 160 14.27 12.69 12.65
CA TYR A 160 15.31 12.82 13.69
C TYR A 160 14.76 13.21 15.06
N LYS A 161 13.54 13.70 15.13
CA LYS A 161 12.92 14.17 16.39
C LYS A 161 11.56 13.51 16.59
N LEU A 162 11.31 13.11 17.83
CA LEU A 162 9.97 12.67 18.21
C LEU A 162 9.02 13.88 18.16
N PRO A 163 7.82 13.75 17.54
CA PRO A 163 6.83 14.82 17.60
C PRO A 163 6.46 15.11 19.05
N SER A 164 6.38 16.39 19.39
CA SER A 164 6.15 16.86 20.77
C SER A 164 4.79 16.49 21.37
N LYS A 165 3.83 16.12 20.52
CA LYS A 165 2.47 15.76 20.94
C LYS A 165 2.05 14.47 20.24
N THR A 166 1.60 13.49 21.00
CA THR A 166 0.82 12.36 20.50
C THR A 166 -0.64 12.78 20.50
N LEU A 167 -1.34 12.51 19.41
CA LEU A 167 -2.79 12.74 19.34
C LEU A 167 -3.46 12.05 20.54
N LYS A 168 -4.00 12.85 21.47
CA LYS A 168 -4.93 12.30 22.44
C LYS A 168 -6.12 11.80 21.65
N THR A 169 -6.32 10.50 21.61
CA THR A 169 -7.44 9.86 20.93
C THR A 169 -8.74 10.19 21.64
N GLN A 170 -9.23 11.40 21.48
CA GLN A 170 -10.64 11.64 21.70
C GLN A 170 -11.40 10.91 20.60
N LYS A 171 -12.37 10.08 20.98
CA LYS A 171 -13.17 9.34 20.02
C LYS A 171 -14.11 10.23 19.21
N ILE A 172 -14.47 11.40 19.75
CA ILE A 172 -15.45 12.33 19.18
C ILE A 172 -14.96 13.76 19.36
N TYR A 173 -15.01 14.55 18.28
CA TYR A 173 -14.74 15.99 18.26
C TYR A 173 -16.03 16.70 17.85
N SER A 174 -16.60 17.51 18.72
CA SER A 174 -17.83 18.24 18.47
C SER A 174 -17.62 19.39 17.49
N ALA A 175 -18.63 19.69 16.68
CA ALA A 175 -18.67 20.90 15.85
C ALA A 175 -18.71 22.15 16.74
N GLU A 176 -18.12 23.25 16.30
CA GLU A 176 -18.07 24.52 17.06
C GLU A 176 -19.45 25.20 17.15
N THR A 177 -20.28 25.01 16.11
CA THR A 177 -21.64 25.54 16.05
C THR A 177 -22.64 24.48 15.59
N LYS A 178 -23.69 24.85 14.86
CA LYS A 178 -24.70 23.90 14.33
C LYS A 178 -24.05 22.89 13.39
N LYS A 179 -24.12 21.61 13.76
CA LYS A 179 -23.58 20.51 12.99
C LYS A 179 -24.15 20.45 11.57
N ILE A 180 -23.26 20.48 10.55
CA ILE A 180 -23.61 20.34 9.14
C ILE A 180 -23.46 18.87 8.69
N ALA A 181 -22.37 18.20 9.07
CA ALA A 181 -22.06 16.85 8.63
C ALA A 181 -21.41 15.99 9.73
N ARG A 182 -21.45 14.66 9.54
CA ARG A 182 -20.69 13.69 10.32
C ARG A 182 -19.59 13.11 9.45
N VAL A 183 -18.36 13.13 9.94
CA VAL A 183 -17.18 12.67 9.21
C VAL A 183 -16.41 11.67 10.08
N ALA A 184 -16.04 10.53 9.52
CA ALA A 184 -15.13 9.58 10.16
C ALA A 184 -13.71 9.81 9.64
N LEU A 185 -12.78 10.16 10.55
CA LEU A 185 -11.37 10.30 10.24
C LEU A 185 -10.66 8.98 10.53
N LEU A 186 -10.14 8.34 9.48
CA LEU A 186 -9.26 7.18 9.62
C LEU A 186 -7.85 7.66 9.94
N THR A 187 -7.42 7.44 11.18
CA THR A 187 -6.07 7.80 11.63
C THR A 187 -5.10 6.70 11.21
N GLY A 188 -4.10 7.05 10.40
CA GLY A 188 -3.06 6.10 9.97
C GLY A 188 -2.23 5.59 11.15
N CYS A 189 -1.91 4.28 11.18
CA CYS A 189 -1.20 3.65 12.29
C CYS A 189 0.16 4.29 12.55
N VAL A 190 0.96 4.48 11.51
CA VAL A 190 2.30 5.08 11.56
C VAL A 190 2.22 6.61 11.73
N GLN A 191 1.27 7.25 11.03
CA GLN A 191 1.09 8.71 11.06
C GLN A 191 0.78 9.25 12.45
N ARG A 192 0.06 8.49 13.28
CA ARG A 192 -0.23 8.84 14.69
C ARG A 192 1.04 9.03 15.53
N VAL A 193 2.13 8.37 15.15
CA VAL A 193 3.41 8.40 15.88
C VAL A 193 4.39 9.37 15.22
N ILE A 194 4.50 9.36 13.88
CA ILE A 194 5.49 10.17 13.16
C ILE A 194 5.05 11.61 12.97
N SER A 195 3.79 11.84 12.59
CA SER A 195 3.28 13.15 12.21
C SER A 195 1.83 13.34 12.69
N PRO A 196 1.58 13.36 14.00
CA PRO A 196 0.24 13.55 14.58
C PRO A 196 -0.38 14.90 14.20
N GLU A 197 0.44 15.91 13.93
CA GLU A 197 0.02 17.27 13.54
C GLU A 197 -0.83 17.31 12.26
N ILE A 198 -0.67 16.34 11.35
CA ILE A 198 -1.48 16.25 10.14
C ILE A 198 -2.94 15.96 10.51
N ASN A 199 -3.15 14.98 11.39
CA ASN A 199 -4.50 14.64 11.87
C ASN A 199 -5.10 15.78 12.71
N GLU A 200 -4.31 16.43 13.57
CA GLU A 200 -4.76 17.59 14.36
C GLU A 200 -5.19 18.74 13.47
N SER A 201 -4.44 19.04 12.41
CA SER A 201 -4.79 20.09 11.46
C SER A 201 -6.06 19.77 10.68
N THR A 202 -6.23 18.50 10.28
CA THR A 202 -7.44 18.00 9.63
C THR A 202 -8.65 18.13 10.55
N ILE A 203 -8.52 17.75 11.84
CA ILE A 203 -9.58 17.88 12.83
C ILE A 203 -9.98 19.34 13.02
N ARG A 204 -8.99 20.25 13.20
CA ARG A 204 -9.26 21.68 13.35
C ARG A 204 -9.99 22.27 12.14
N LEU A 205 -9.53 21.89 10.92
CA LEU A 205 -10.17 22.36 9.69
C LEU A 205 -11.64 21.92 9.60
N LEU A 206 -11.90 20.64 9.80
CA LEU A 206 -13.25 20.09 9.69
C LEU A 206 -14.19 20.59 10.81
N ASN A 207 -13.68 20.80 12.03
CA ASN A 207 -14.46 21.39 13.11
C ASN A 207 -14.88 22.83 12.81
N ARG A 208 -13.97 23.66 12.25
CA ARG A 208 -14.30 25.03 11.76
C ARG A 208 -15.40 25.01 10.69
N HIS A 209 -15.47 23.96 9.89
CA HIS A 209 -16.57 23.74 8.93
C HIS A 209 -17.79 23.03 9.54
N ASN A 210 -17.93 23.06 10.88
CA ASN A 210 -19.08 22.52 11.60
C ASN A 210 -19.33 21.01 11.36
N CYS A 211 -18.26 20.25 11.13
CA CYS A 211 -18.33 18.81 11.05
C CYS A 211 -18.17 18.18 12.44
N LEU A 212 -19.02 17.23 12.77
CA LEU A 212 -18.83 16.33 13.90
C LEU A 212 -17.89 15.20 13.45
N LEU A 213 -16.74 15.08 14.10
CA LEU A 213 -15.74 14.09 13.72
C LEU A 213 -15.69 12.91 14.69
N TYR A 214 -15.56 11.74 14.11
CA TYR A 214 -15.21 10.50 14.82
C TYR A 214 -13.83 10.07 14.37
N THR A 215 -12.94 9.76 15.30
CA THR A 215 -11.72 9.03 14.96
C THR A 215 -12.02 7.55 15.08
N SER A 216 -11.89 6.84 13.98
CA SER A 216 -12.02 5.38 13.96
C SER A 216 -10.64 4.75 13.84
N PRO A 217 -10.36 3.69 14.61
CA PRO A 217 -9.22 2.83 14.31
C PRO A 217 -9.41 2.23 12.92
N SER A 218 -8.29 1.93 12.23
CA SER A 218 -8.36 1.23 10.95
C SER A 218 -9.12 -0.09 11.13
N PRO A 219 -9.86 -0.58 10.12
CA PRO A 219 -10.46 -1.92 10.17
C PRO A 219 -9.46 -3.03 10.51
N ARG A 220 -8.17 -2.82 10.21
CA ARG A 220 -7.08 -3.74 10.57
C ARG A 220 -6.71 -3.74 12.05
N ASP A 221 -7.12 -2.70 12.80
CA ASP A 221 -6.84 -2.57 14.24
C ASP A 221 -7.90 -3.28 15.11
N ARG A 222 -8.86 -3.95 14.48
CA ARG A 222 -9.96 -4.66 15.13
C ARG A 222 -9.76 -6.19 15.16
N GLY A 223 -8.53 -6.65 14.97
CA GLY A 223 -8.17 -8.06 15.10
C GLY A 223 -8.16 -8.52 16.54
#